data_ba6a03f7de86e959ab1dacd8d7658af3
#
_entry.id   ba6a03f7de86e959ab1dacd8d7658af3
#
_cell.length_a   1.000
_cell.length_b   1.000
_cell.length_c   1.000
_cell.angle_alpha   90.00
_cell.angle_beta   90.00
_cell.angle_gamma   90.00
#
_symmetry.space_group_name_H-M   'P 1'
#
loop_
_entity.id
_entity.type
_entity.pdbx_description
1 polymer ?
#
loop_
_entity_poly.entity_id
_entity_poly.type
_entity_poly.pdbx_seq_one_letter_code
_entity_poly.pdbx_strand_id
1 'polypeptide(L)'
;MEKIDRLFRNKNIYVANSKIHGRGVFTDVDILPGEIIEQAHVVHPDDKTGRTTDPNYFKYFFFWPCLSENWKEIVDKNGTLSMDQISYPACVLGFGMIYNHSLTPNVLFEIDIENNIIEYRAKRKILAQEELLICYNMTLNFNEQHRKDNNVAS
;
A
#
# COMPACT_ATOMS: atom_id res chain seq x y z
N MET A 1 -5.68 -18.46 5.09
CA MET A 1 -5.40 -17.26 5.91
C MET A 1 -6.53 -17.07 6.91
N GLU A 2 -6.21 -16.70 8.12
CA GLU A 2 -7.21 -16.45 9.17
C GLU A 2 -8.04 -15.22 8.81
N LYS A 3 -9.36 -15.33 8.93
CA LYS A 3 -10.28 -14.21 8.64
C LYS A 3 -10.08 -13.11 9.68
N ILE A 4 -9.81 -11.89 9.22
CA ILE A 4 -9.65 -10.73 10.10
C ILE A 4 -11.02 -10.14 10.39
N ASP A 5 -11.50 -10.38 11.61
CA ASP A 5 -12.82 -9.89 12.06
C ASP A 5 -12.80 -8.43 12.53
N ARG A 6 -11.64 -7.93 12.95
CA ARG A 6 -11.47 -6.56 13.45
C ARG A 6 -10.16 -5.96 12.98
N LEU A 7 -10.25 -4.81 12.32
CA LEU A 7 -9.08 -4.06 11.87
C LEU A 7 -8.45 -3.29 13.04
N PHE A 8 -7.12 -3.31 13.06
CA PHE A 8 -6.31 -2.59 14.05
C PHE A 8 -5.88 -1.23 13.53
N ARG A 9 -5.84 -0.24 14.41
CA ARG A 9 -5.14 1.02 14.21
C ARG A 9 -4.51 1.46 15.53
N ASN A 10 -3.23 1.82 15.49
CA ASN A 10 -2.55 2.37 16.65
C ASN A 10 -3.22 3.70 17.04
N LYS A 11 -3.67 3.79 18.30
CA LYS A 11 -4.37 4.98 18.81
C LYS A 11 -3.50 6.23 18.90
N ASN A 12 -2.18 6.07 18.83
CA ASN A 12 -1.21 7.16 18.98
C ASN A 12 -0.75 7.75 17.64
N ILE A 13 -1.27 7.28 16.50
CA ILE A 13 -1.01 7.92 15.21
C ILE A 13 -2.04 9.02 14.95
N TYR A 14 -1.60 10.09 14.31
CA TYR A 14 -2.43 11.24 14.02
C TYR A 14 -2.02 11.91 12.71
N VAL A 15 -2.92 12.73 12.16
CA VAL A 15 -2.68 13.47 10.93
C VAL A 15 -2.35 14.93 11.26
N ALA A 16 -1.26 15.44 10.69
CA ALA A 16 -0.80 16.82 10.86
C ALA A 16 -0.21 17.37 9.55
N ASN A 17 0.15 18.66 9.56
CA ASN A 17 0.85 19.26 8.43
C ASN A 17 2.22 18.62 8.24
N SER A 18 2.51 18.22 7.02
CA SER A 18 3.79 17.62 6.65
C SER A 18 4.73 18.67 6.06
N LYS A 19 6.02 18.52 6.31
CA LYS A 19 7.07 19.29 5.62
C LYS A 19 7.35 18.77 4.21
N ILE A 20 6.87 17.55 3.89
CA ILE A 20 7.06 16.90 2.59
C ILE A 20 5.98 17.36 1.63
N HIS A 21 4.72 17.10 1.97
CA HIS A 21 3.58 17.47 1.13
C HIS A 21 2.29 17.45 1.96
N GLY A 22 1.52 18.52 1.91
CA GLY A 22 0.17 18.64 2.47
C GLY A 22 0.06 18.15 3.91
N ARG A 23 -0.73 17.10 4.11
CA ARG A 23 -0.88 16.38 5.38
C ARG A 23 -0.06 15.11 5.36
N GLY A 24 0.40 14.68 6.54
CA GLY A 24 1.09 13.41 6.74
C GLY A 24 0.60 12.72 8.00
N VAL A 25 1.02 11.49 8.20
CA VAL A 25 0.72 10.69 9.39
C VAL A 25 1.94 10.69 10.31
N PHE A 26 1.72 10.94 11.58
CA PHE A 26 2.74 11.03 12.62
C PHE A 26 2.41 10.10 13.78
N THR A 27 3.35 9.89 14.68
CA THR A 27 3.12 9.13 15.91
C THR A 27 3.48 9.94 17.15
N ASP A 28 2.68 9.83 18.22
CA ASP A 28 2.96 10.44 19.53
C ASP A 28 3.93 9.62 20.38
N VAL A 29 4.16 8.36 20.03
CA VAL A 29 4.99 7.43 20.79
C VAL A 29 6.00 6.74 19.88
N ASP A 30 7.08 6.20 20.48
CA ASP A 30 7.99 5.31 19.76
C ASP A 30 7.25 4.05 19.29
N ILE A 31 7.52 3.63 18.06
CA ILE A 31 7.02 2.39 17.47
C ILE A 31 8.23 1.48 17.19
N LEU A 32 8.15 0.22 17.64
CA LEU A 32 9.23 -0.74 17.46
C LEU A 32 9.18 -1.39 16.06
N PRO A 33 10.34 -1.87 15.54
CA PRO A 33 10.37 -2.59 14.27
C PRO A 33 9.39 -3.76 14.24
N GLY A 34 8.63 -3.89 13.16
CA GLY A 34 7.66 -4.97 12.96
C GLY A 34 6.28 -4.76 13.61
N GLU A 35 6.12 -3.74 14.46
CA GLU A 35 4.80 -3.44 15.03
C GLU A 35 3.80 -3.02 13.96
N ILE A 36 2.57 -3.52 14.07
CA ILE A 36 1.46 -3.11 13.21
C ILE A 36 1.07 -1.68 13.60
N ILE A 37 1.00 -0.83 12.58
CA ILE A 37 0.60 0.58 12.71
C ILE A 37 -0.90 0.72 12.43
N GLU A 38 -1.34 0.19 11.30
CA GLU A 38 -2.73 0.27 10.86
C GLU A 38 -3.06 -0.89 9.91
N GLN A 39 -4.29 -1.38 10.02
CA GLN A 39 -4.93 -2.23 9.01
C GLN A 39 -6.10 -1.44 8.44
N ALA A 40 -6.04 -1.13 7.17
CA ALA A 40 -6.99 -0.25 6.50
C ALA A 40 -7.84 -1.03 5.50
N HIS A 41 -9.16 -0.85 5.57
CA HIS A 41 -10.09 -1.42 4.59
C HIS A 41 -9.94 -0.75 3.24
N VAL A 42 -10.08 -1.53 2.17
CA VAL A 42 -9.95 -1.04 0.79
C VAL A 42 -11.31 -1.07 0.10
N VAL A 43 -11.63 0.01 -0.58
CA VAL A 43 -12.82 0.15 -1.43
C VAL A 43 -12.38 0.28 -2.88
N HIS A 44 -12.98 -0.52 -3.74
CA HIS A 44 -12.70 -0.50 -5.16
C HIS A 44 -13.76 0.32 -5.91
N PRO A 45 -13.36 1.32 -6.73
CA PRO A 45 -14.30 2.02 -7.59
C PRO A 45 -14.82 1.09 -8.68
N ASP A 46 -16.06 1.30 -9.13
CA ASP A 46 -16.67 0.55 -10.23
C ASP A 46 -15.91 0.75 -11.54
N ASP A 47 -15.44 1.98 -11.78
CA ASP A 47 -14.53 2.27 -12.89
C ASP A 47 -13.10 1.87 -12.55
N LYS A 48 -12.73 0.68 -12.97
CA LYS A 48 -11.39 0.12 -12.75
C LYS A 48 -10.27 0.86 -13.48
N THR A 49 -10.59 1.72 -14.43
CA THR A 49 -9.59 2.57 -15.10
C THR A 49 -9.27 3.82 -14.30
N GLY A 50 -10.15 4.26 -13.42
CA GLY A 50 -10.08 5.51 -12.66
C GLY A 50 -10.16 6.78 -13.52
N ARG A 51 -10.42 6.64 -14.83
CA ARG A 51 -10.36 7.77 -15.78
C ARG A 51 -11.52 8.76 -15.61
N THR A 52 -12.63 8.31 -15.07
CA THR A 52 -13.79 9.16 -14.75
C THR A 52 -13.65 9.87 -13.40
N THR A 53 -12.63 9.52 -12.62
CA THR A 53 -12.36 10.15 -11.32
C THR A 53 -11.66 11.49 -11.52
N ASP A 54 -12.04 12.48 -10.72
CA ASP A 54 -11.34 13.76 -10.67
C ASP A 54 -9.83 13.53 -10.46
N PRO A 55 -8.95 14.16 -11.28
CA PRO A 55 -7.51 13.97 -11.18
C PRO A 55 -6.91 14.27 -9.80
N ASN A 56 -7.57 15.13 -9.01
CA ASN A 56 -7.13 15.43 -7.66
C ASN A 56 -7.34 14.26 -6.71
N TYR A 57 -8.40 13.49 -6.88
CA TYR A 57 -8.63 12.27 -6.10
C TYR A 57 -7.78 11.10 -6.59
N PHE A 58 -7.59 10.99 -7.90
CA PHE A 58 -6.80 9.91 -8.50
C PHE A 58 -5.37 9.84 -7.96
N LYS A 59 -4.78 10.96 -7.59
CA LYS A 59 -3.44 11.04 -6.98
C LYS A 59 -3.31 10.30 -5.65
N TYR A 60 -4.42 10.06 -4.95
CA TYR A 60 -4.45 9.38 -3.66
C TYR A 60 -4.74 7.88 -3.78
N PHE A 61 -5.13 7.38 -4.95
CA PHE A 61 -5.46 5.99 -5.12
C PHE A 61 -4.22 5.11 -5.07
N PHE A 62 -4.40 3.95 -4.43
CA PHE A 62 -3.46 2.85 -4.53
C PHE A 62 -3.70 2.06 -5.80
N PHE A 63 -2.64 1.45 -6.33
CA PHE A 63 -2.75 0.49 -7.40
C PHE A 63 -2.88 -0.91 -6.79
N TRP A 64 -4.08 -1.46 -6.81
CA TRP A 64 -4.37 -2.78 -6.29
C TRP A 64 -3.93 -3.85 -7.27
N PRO A 65 -3.14 -4.86 -6.86
CA PRO A 65 -2.67 -5.89 -7.77
C PRO A 65 -3.84 -6.69 -8.34
N CYS A 66 -3.85 -6.85 -9.63
CA CYS A 66 -4.89 -7.56 -10.36
C CYS A 66 -4.26 -8.25 -11.58
N LEU A 67 -3.54 -9.35 -11.33
CA LEU A 67 -3.05 -10.16 -12.43
C LEU A 67 -4.22 -10.86 -13.12
N SER A 68 -4.37 -10.62 -14.43
CA SER A 68 -5.29 -11.40 -15.24
C SER A 68 -4.85 -12.88 -15.27
N GLU A 69 -5.77 -13.81 -15.39
CA GLU A 69 -5.45 -15.24 -15.44
C GLU A 69 -4.47 -15.61 -16.58
N ASN A 70 -4.46 -14.81 -17.63
CA ASN A 70 -3.61 -14.99 -18.82
C ASN A 70 -2.36 -14.08 -18.83
N TRP A 71 -1.93 -13.55 -17.68
CA TRP A 71 -0.79 -12.63 -17.62
C TRP A 71 0.50 -13.20 -18.20
N LYS A 72 0.74 -14.52 -18.07
CA LYS A 72 1.91 -15.20 -18.65
C LYS A 72 1.91 -15.14 -20.17
N GLU A 73 0.77 -15.41 -20.81
CA GLU A 73 0.62 -15.31 -22.26
C GLU A 73 0.84 -13.87 -22.75
N ILE A 74 0.39 -12.89 -21.99
CA ILE A 74 0.60 -11.48 -22.32
C ILE A 74 2.08 -11.12 -22.24
N VAL A 75 2.79 -11.57 -21.21
CA VAL A 75 4.24 -11.35 -21.07
C VAL A 75 5.00 -12.06 -22.18
N ASP A 76 4.68 -13.31 -22.47
CA ASP A 76 5.35 -14.10 -23.53
C ASP A 76 5.16 -13.46 -24.90
N LYS A 77 4.01 -12.86 -25.15
CA LYS A 77 3.68 -12.22 -26.43
C LYS A 77 4.22 -10.79 -26.56
N ASN A 78 4.19 -9.99 -25.50
CA ASN A 78 4.50 -8.56 -25.51
C ASN A 78 5.79 -8.21 -24.76
N GLY A 79 6.39 -9.14 -24.03
CA GLY A 79 7.59 -8.94 -23.23
C GLY A 79 7.36 -8.20 -21.91
N THR A 80 6.24 -7.47 -21.76
CA THR A 80 5.91 -6.66 -20.56
C THR A 80 4.41 -6.62 -20.32
N LEU A 81 4.04 -6.25 -19.08
CA LEU A 81 2.66 -5.91 -18.71
C LEU A 81 2.56 -4.38 -18.49
N SER A 82 1.48 -3.79 -18.97
CA SER A 82 1.12 -2.40 -18.63
C SER A 82 0.48 -2.33 -17.23
N MET A 83 0.48 -1.15 -16.60
CA MET A 83 -0.07 -0.97 -15.25
C MET A 83 -1.55 -1.33 -15.16
N ASP A 84 -2.34 -1.05 -16.18
CA ASP A 84 -3.75 -1.41 -16.27
C ASP A 84 -4.00 -2.92 -16.45
N GLN A 85 -2.99 -3.68 -16.83
CA GLN A 85 -3.04 -5.15 -16.92
C GLN A 85 -2.68 -5.85 -15.60
N ILE A 86 -2.00 -5.15 -14.70
CA ILE A 86 -1.52 -5.70 -13.41
C ILE A 86 -2.14 -5.06 -12.19
N SER A 87 -2.85 -3.95 -12.35
CA SER A 87 -3.44 -3.22 -11.24
C SER A 87 -4.68 -2.43 -11.63
N TYR A 88 -5.49 -2.09 -10.66
CA TYR A 88 -6.58 -1.13 -10.78
C TYR A 88 -6.62 -0.19 -9.57
N PRO A 89 -7.24 0.99 -9.69
CA PRO A 89 -7.26 1.94 -8.59
C PRO A 89 -8.06 1.42 -7.40
N ALA A 90 -7.58 1.72 -6.20
CA ALA A 90 -8.23 1.37 -4.95
C ALA A 90 -8.15 2.52 -3.95
N CYS A 91 -9.25 2.74 -3.22
CA CYS A 91 -9.32 3.70 -2.13
C CYS A 91 -9.00 2.99 -0.81
N VAL A 92 -7.94 3.42 -0.13
CA VAL A 92 -7.58 2.91 1.19
C VAL A 92 -8.19 3.82 2.25
N LEU A 93 -9.07 3.28 3.07
CA LEU A 93 -9.74 4.04 4.12
C LEU A 93 -8.81 4.26 5.34
N GLY A 94 -9.30 4.97 6.34
CA GLY A 94 -8.49 5.35 7.49
C GLY A 94 -7.43 6.39 7.11
N PHE A 95 -6.18 6.19 7.52
CA PHE A 95 -5.06 7.06 7.16
C PHE A 95 -4.28 6.56 5.93
N GLY A 96 -4.69 5.45 5.34
CA GLY A 96 -3.96 4.75 4.29
C GLY A 96 -3.57 5.60 3.09
N MET A 97 -4.40 6.55 2.68
CA MET A 97 -4.13 7.46 1.57
C MET A 97 -3.42 8.77 1.98
N ILE A 98 -3.08 8.94 3.26
CA ILE A 98 -2.47 10.17 3.79
C ILE A 98 -0.96 10.03 3.99
N TYR A 99 -0.44 8.80 4.12
CA TYR A 99 1.00 8.57 4.24
C TYR A 99 1.76 9.18 3.05
N ASN A 100 2.76 9.99 3.33
CA ASN A 100 3.60 10.58 2.29
C ASN A 100 4.66 9.60 1.78
N HIS A 101 5.17 9.88 0.59
CA HIS A 101 6.18 9.08 -0.09
C HIS A 101 7.59 9.37 0.39
N SER A 102 8.39 8.32 0.50
CA SER A 102 9.84 8.40 0.65
C SER A 102 10.52 7.25 -0.08
N LEU A 103 11.71 7.50 -0.65
CA LEU A 103 12.59 6.45 -1.18
C LEU A 103 13.28 5.68 -0.05
N THR A 104 13.31 6.24 1.16
CA THR A 104 13.80 5.60 2.40
C THR A 104 12.69 5.52 3.44
N PRO A 105 11.64 4.70 3.17
CA PRO A 105 10.45 4.65 4.02
C PRO A 105 10.78 4.05 5.39
N ASN A 106 10.06 4.49 6.42
CA ASN A 106 10.10 3.88 7.75
C ASN A 106 8.92 2.94 8.01
N VAL A 107 7.96 2.90 7.08
CA VAL A 107 6.79 2.02 7.12
C VAL A 107 6.77 1.14 5.88
N LEU A 108 6.52 -0.15 6.08
CA LEU A 108 6.18 -1.10 5.02
C LEU A 108 4.66 -1.29 4.99
N PHE A 109 4.13 -1.61 3.82
CA PHE A 109 2.75 -2.05 3.71
C PHE A 109 2.65 -3.38 2.95
N GLU A 110 1.69 -4.18 3.34
CA GLU A 110 1.35 -5.45 2.70
C GLU A 110 -0.11 -5.43 2.28
N ILE A 111 -0.37 -5.96 1.08
CA ILE A 111 -1.72 -6.04 0.52
C ILE A 111 -2.26 -7.44 0.78
N ASP A 112 -3.34 -7.52 1.55
CA ASP A 112 -4.11 -8.73 1.77
C ASP A 112 -5.34 -8.72 0.85
N ILE A 113 -5.21 -9.44 -0.26
CA ILE A 113 -6.25 -9.50 -1.30
C ILE A 113 -7.50 -10.22 -0.79
N GLU A 114 -7.34 -11.27 0.01
CA GLU A 114 -8.46 -12.08 0.51
C GLU A 114 -9.35 -11.31 1.48
N ASN A 115 -8.74 -10.54 2.39
CA ASN A 115 -9.46 -9.74 3.36
C ASN A 115 -9.77 -8.31 2.88
N ASN A 116 -9.26 -7.94 1.71
CA ASN A 116 -9.46 -6.62 1.11
C ASN A 116 -8.97 -5.47 2.00
N ILE A 117 -7.77 -5.62 2.53
CA ILE A 117 -7.09 -4.67 3.41
C ILE A 117 -5.65 -4.41 3.00
N ILE A 118 -5.11 -3.29 3.47
CA ILE A 118 -3.67 -3.02 3.50
C ILE A 118 -3.23 -2.96 4.96
N GLU A 119 -2.15 -3.67 5.29
CA GLU A 119 -1.53 -3.63 6.60
C GLU A 119 -0.23 -2.82 6.54
N TYR A 120 -0.08 -1.86 7.44
CA TYR A 120 1.09 -1.02 7.60
C TYR A 120 1.88 -1.45 8.83
N ARG A 121 3.21 -1.65 8.68
CA ARG A 121 4.14 -2.05 9.75
C ARG A 121 5.36 -1.15 9.79
N ALA A 122 5.89 -0.94 11.00
CA ALA A 122 7.17 -0.26 11.14
C ALA A 122 8.31 -1.10 10.54
N LYS A 123 9.06 -0.50 9.61
CA LYS A 123 10.25 -1.11 8.99
C LYS A 123 11.46 -1.06 9.93
N ARG A 124 11.55 -0.03 10.73
CA ARG A 124 12.57 0.24 11.73
C ARG A 124 11.93 0.86 12.96
N LYS A 125 12.72 1.12 14.00
CA LYS A 125 12.23 1.96 15.10
C LYS A 125 11.86 3.34 14.56
N ILE A 126 10.66 3.80 14.92
CA ILE A 126 10.13 5.13 14.58
C ILE A 126 9.99 5.89 15.89
N LEU A 127 10.54 7.08 15.96
CA LEU A 127 10.51 7.89 17.18
C LEU A 127 9.20 8.67 17.29
N ALA A 128 8.81 9.00 18.51
CA ALA A 128 7.72 9.94 18.77
C ALA A 128 7.93 11.25 17.98
N GLN A 129 6.85 11.79 17.41
CA GLN A 129 6.81 12.98 16.54
C GLN A 129 7.44 12.78 15.15
N GLU A 130 7.89 11.57 14.80
CA GLU A 130 8.39 11.26 13.47
C GLU A 130 7.22 11.04 12.50
N GLU A 131 7.37 11.51 11.26
CA GLU A 131 6.40 11.24 10.18
C GLU A 131 6.54 9.81 9.67
N LEU A 132 5.42 9.16 9.49
CA LEU A 132 5.30 7.81 8.94
C LEU A 132 5.28 7.89 7.42
N LEU A 133 6.27 7.29 6.76
CA LEU A 133 6.50 7.39 5.32
C LEU A 133 6.49 6.02 4.67
N ILE A 134 5.80 5.91 3.55
CA ILE A 134 5.75 4.71 2.71
C ILE A 134 6.43 4.94 1.36
N CYS A 135 6.75 3.87 0.66
CA CYS A 135 7.19 3.96 -0.74
C CYS A 135 6.00 3.67 -1.67
N TYR A 136 5.66 4.63 -2.54
CA TYR A 136 4.56 4.48 -3.51
C TYR A 136 4.94 3.56 -4.69
N ASN A 137 6.19 3.17 -4.79
CA ASN A 137 6.68 2.38 -5.91
C ASN A 137 6.23 0.92 -5.79
N MET A 138 5.09 0.60 -6.37
CA MET A 138 4.53 -0.76 -6.42
C MET A 138 5.43 -1.77 -7.12
N THR A 139 6.23 -1.33 -8.08
CA THR A 139 7.13 -2.22 -8.83
C THR A 139 8.13 -2.92 -7.91
N LEU A 140 8.64 -2.23 -6.88
CA LEU A 140 9.55 -2.83 -5.90
C LEU A 140 8.83 -3.86 -5.01
N ASN A 141 7.64 -3.53 -4.52
CA ASN A 141 6.86 -4.43 -3.67
C ASN A 141 6.39 -5.67 -4.44
N PHE A 142 5.95 -5.49 -5.68
CA PHE A 142 5.53 -6.58 -6.55
C PHE A 142 6.69 -7.53 -6.89
N ASN A 143 7.86 -7.00 -7.21
CA ASN A 143 9.05 -7.80 -7.52
C ASN A 143 9.59 -8.56 -6.30
N GLU A 144 9.50 -7.99 -5.09
CA GLU A 144 9.89 -8.69 -3.86
C GLU A 144 8.94 -9.84 -3.54
N GLN A 145 7.64 -9.68 -3.72
CA GLN A 145 6.66 -10.74 -3.55
C GLN A 145 6.94 -11.89 -4.52
N HIS A 146 7.10 -11.61 -5.81
CA HIS A 146 7.46 -12.61 -6.82
C HIS A 146 8.81 -13.29 -6.59
N ARG A 147 9.81 -12.56 -6.05
CA ARG A 147 11.10 -13.16 -5.69
C ARG A 147 10.97 -14.13 -4.52
N LYS A 148 10.12 -13.83 -3.54
CA LYS A 148 9.84 -14.76 -2.42
C LYS A 148 9.14 -16.02 -2.91
N ASP A 149 8.13 -15.87 -3.77
CA ASP A 149 7.38 -17.00 -4.32
C ASP A 149 8.25 -17.88 -5.22
N ASN A 150 9.14 -17.31 -6.02
CA ASN A 150 10.09 -18.03 -6.87
C ASN A 150 11.23 -18.71 -6.07
N ASN A 151 11.61 -18.17 -4.91
CA ASN A 151 12.61 -18.78 -4.02
C ASN A 151 12.03 -19.93 -3.18
N VAL A 152 10.73 -19.99 -3.00
CA VAL A 152 10.04 -21.12 -2.34
C VAL A 152 9.77 -22.27 -3.31
N ALA A 153 9.77 -22.01 -4.62
CA ALA A 153 9.56 -23.01 -5.69
C ALA A 153 10.85 -23.66 -6.23
N SER A 154 12.00 -23.30 -5.69
CA SER A 154 13.32 -23.88 -6.05
C SER A 154 13.83 -24.84 -5.00
#